data_217d0d3ae8c82a190ea585317251dcb6
#
_entry.id   217d0d3ae8c82a190ea585317251dcb6
#
_cell.length_a   1.000
_cell.length_b   1.000
_cell.length_c   1.000
_cell.angle_alpha   90.00
_cell.angle_beta   90.00
_cell.angle_gamma   90.00
#
_symmetry.space_group_name_H-M   'P 1'
#
loop_
_entity.id
_entity.type
_entity.pdbx_description
1 polymer ?
#
loop_
_entity_poly.entity_id
_entity_poly.type
_entity_poly.pdbx_seq_one_letter_code
_entity_poly.pdbx_strand_id
1 'polypeptide(L)'
;TGAKPKGISEIKNSPLTKAEGKRMIDELWKNSSPATFQPNENGKIYAGISSKDILQKLDIPSDLDYTDKETFLIDYIHYQKGETDFYFLRNTSPEWISRDIGFRLQNSVPEIWNPVSGEIAPVTVFEQKGKYIRLPLALPPYGSQLIAFRKGSASEQYTSAQKSGQHPPKMEFTSEGIHFLEDEDVILQKQQEETTVSNSLKSHEITGEWEVSFSDGWGAPSNETFPELISWTESENEGIRYFSGTGTYEKSFDFDLTDTENKKIYLDLGDVQKVAEVWLNGERLGISWAKPHRFDVTEIVQPGKNNLLVEVANVWSNRIKGDAVTGENFTNTNIRNTIIPSKGILADDQTRYPWKDVPLIESGLLGPVKISVVKLK
;
A
#
# COMPACT_ATOMS: atom_id res chain seq x y z
N THR A 1 -22.04 22.59 5.84
CA THR A 1 -23.29 21.79 5.86
C THR A 1 -23.94 21.70 7.25
N GLY A 2 -23.73 22.64 8.12
CA GLY A 2 -24.26 22.65 9.47
C GLY A 2 -25.48 23.55 9.64
N ALA A 3 -26.15 23.37 10.77
CA ALA A 3 -27.12 24.35 11.26
C ALA A 3 -26.39 25.67 11.61
N LYS A 4 -27.08 26.80 11.58
CA LYS A 4 -26.58 28.08 12.06
C LYS A 4 -25.91 27.89 13.44
N PRO A 5 -24.66 28.28 13.63
CA PRO A 5 -24.00 28.22 14.93
C PRO A 5 -24.79 29.00 15.99
N LYS A 6 -24.94 28.47 17.19
CA LYS A 6 -25.62 29.14 18.29
C LYS A 6 -24.81 30.24 18.94
N GLY A 7 -23.53 30.32 18.63
CA GLY A 7 -22.56 31.30 19.14
C GLY A 7 -21.14 30.88 18.79
N ILE A 8 -20.16 31.72 19.10
CA ILE A 8 -18.75 31.34 19.06
C ILE A 8 -18.44 30.65 20.39
N SER A 9 -17.85 29.45 20.34
CA SER A 9 -17.19 28.89 21.53
C SER A 9 -16.11 29.88 22.01
N GLU A 10 -15.91 29.98 23.31
CA GLU A 10 -14.83 30.81 23.86
C GLU A 10 -13.47 30.35 23.31
N ILE A 11 -12.99 31.02 22.27
CA ILE A 11 -11.63 30.84 21.83
C ILE A 11 -10.77 31.70 22.76
N LYS A 12 -9.93 31.08 23.56
CA LYS A 12 -8.95 31.77 24.41
C LYS A 12 -8.17 32.76 23.51
N ASN A 13 -8.18 34.03 23.88
CA ASN A 13 -7.56 35.14 23.14
C ASN A 13 -8.26 35.56 21.82
N SER A 14 -9.53 35.26 21.63
CA SER A 14 -10.31 35.87 20.55
C SER A 14 -10.44 37.39 20.79
N PRO A 15 -10.15 38.26 19.80
CA PRO A 15 -10.38 39.66 19.91
C PRO A 15 -11.88 40.03 19.90
N LEU A 16 -12.78 39.08 19.62
CA LEU A 16 -14.21 39.27 19.55
C LEU A 16 -14.89 38.94 20.84
N THR A 17 -15.76 39.82 21.33
CA THR A 17 -16.67 39.51 22.44
C THR A 17 -17.78 38.55 21.99
N LYS A 18 -18.38 37.83 22.96
CA LYS A 18 -19.55 36.94 22.70
C LYS A 18 -20.69 37.67 21.94
N ALA A 19 -20.90 38.92 22.25
CA ALA A 19 -21.97 39.73 21.63
C ALA A 19 -21.65 40.10 20.19
N GLU A 20 -20.40 40.48 19.90
CA GLU A 20 -19.94 40.77 18.54
C GLU A 20 -19.96 39.49 17.67
N GLY A 21 -19.45 38.39 18.19
CA GLY A 21 -19.51 37.11 17.48
C GLY A 21 -20.93 36.67 17.17
N LYS A 22 -21.88 36.81 18.11
CA LYS A 22 -23.28 36.52 17.87
C LYS A 22 -23.86 37.44 16.79
N ARG A 23 -23.58 38.75 16.85
CA ARG A 23 -24.04 39.68 15.85
C ARG A 23 -23.53 39.36 14.46
N MET A 24 -22.23 39.00 14.33
CA MET A 24 -21.67 38.56 13.05
C MET A 24 -22.34 37.30 12.53
N ILE A 25 -22.58 36.32 13.38
CA ILE A 25 -23.30 35.12 12.99
C ILE A 25 -24.73 35.47 12.54
N ASP A 26 -25.46 36.29 13.30
CA ASP A 26 -26.80 36.69 12.95
C ASP A 26 -26.83 37.48 11.63
N GLU A 27 -25.88 38.31 11.37
CA GLU A 27 -25.72 39.03 10.11
C GLU A 27 -25.37 38.10 8.94
N LEU A 28 -24.44 37.20 9.12
CA LEU A 28 -24.03 36.22 8.12
C LEU A 28 -25.17 35.23 7.76
N TRP A 29 -26.05 34.90 8.70
CA TRP A 29 -27.18 33.99 8.48
C TRP A 29 -28.52 34.69 8.27
N LYS A 30 -28.59 36.04 8.28
CA LYS A 30 -29.85 36.82 8.26
C LYS A 30 -30.73 36.54 7.03
N ASN A 31 -30.11 36.17 5.89
CA ASN A 31 -30.80 35.90 4.64
C ASN A 31 -30.66 34.44 4.19
N SER A 32 -30.30 33.53 5.08
CA SER A 32 -30.14 32.12 4.73
C SER A 32 -31.50 31.44 4.48
N SER A 33 -31.93 31.48 3.24
CA SER A 33 -32.83 30.48 2.67
C SER A 33 -32.06 29.15 2.53
N PRO A 34 -32.74 27.97 2.55
CA PRO A 34 -32.02 26.66 2.63
C PRO A 34 -30.99 26.37 1.55
N ALA A 35 -30.70 27.27 0.62
CA ALA A 35 -29.87 26.96 -0.51
C ALA A 35 -28.61 27.81 -0.69
N THR A 36 -28.60 29.11 -0.40
CA THR A 36 -27.43 29.96 -0.67
C THR A 36 -27.53 31.31 0.01
N PHE A 37 -26.47 31.71 0.68
CA PHE A 37 -26.32 33.06 1.20
C PHE A 37 -25.04 33.70 0.63
N GLN A 38 -25.14 34.94 0.15
CA GLN A 38 -23.99 35.74 -0.27
C GLN A 38 -23.83 36.93 0.67
N PRO A 39 -22.98 36.82 1.69
CA PRO A 39 -22.83 37.96 2.61
C PRO A 39 -21.98 39.08 2.10
N ASN A 40 -20.97 38.85 1.28
CA ASN A 40 -20.02 39.84 0.82
C ASN A 40 -19.38 39.45 -0.52
N GLU A 41 -18.65 40.41 -1.16
CA GLU A 41 -17.93 40.21 -2.41
C GLU A 41 -16.88 39.04 -2.36
N ASN A 42 -16.47 38.59 -1.17
CA ASN A 42 -15.35 37.69 -0.97
C ASN A 42 -15.72 36.28 -0.44
N GLY A 43 -17.00 35.92 -0.31
CA GLY A 43 -17.33 34.60 0.21
C GLY A 43 -18.80 34.20 0.09
N LYS A 44 -19.07 32.89 0.07
CA LYS A 44 -20.41 32.32 0.02
C LYS A 44 -20.62 31.37 1.19
N ILE A 45 -21.78 31.47 1.84
CA ILE A 45 -22.21 30.55 2.88
C ILE A 45 -23.29 29.64 2.31
N TYR A 46 -23.09 28.36 2.44
CA TYR A 46 -24.03 27.32 2.05
C TYR A 46 -24.57 26.64 3.31
N ALA A 47 -25.89 26.64 3.49
CA ALA A 47 -26.55 26.00 4.61
C ALA A 47 -27.62 25.01 4.14
N GLY A 48 -27.76 23.86 4.84
CA GLY A 48 -28.77 22.85 4.54
C GLY A 48 -28.54 22.01 3.30
N ILE A 49 -27.33 22.07 2.71
CA ILE A 49 -26.94 21.23 1.57
C ILE A 49 -25.62 20.50 1.86
N SER A 50 -25.40 19.36 1.23
CA SER A 50 -24.18 18.58 1.41
C SER A 50 -22.97 19.25 0.78
N SER A 51 -21.76 18.96 1.28
CA SER A 51 -20.51 19.44 0.68
C SER A 51 -20.39 18.98 -0.78
N LYS A 52 -20.85 17.77 -1.09
CA LYS A 52 -20.88 17.21 -2.45
C LYS A 52 -21.74 18.08 -3.38
N ASP A 53 -22.94 18.47 -2.94
CA ASP A 53 -23.84 19.29 -3.76
C ASP A 53 -23.28 20.70 -3.96
N ILE A 54 -22.56 21.25 -2.95
CA ILE A 54 -21.86 22.53 -3.08
C ILE A 54 -20.77 22.46 -4.15
N LEU A 55 -19.92 21.45 -4.08
CA LEU A 55 -18.84 21.24 -5.04
C LEU A 55 -19.38 21.07 -6.46
N GLN A 56 -20.48 20.32 -6.63
CA GLN A 56 -21.17 20.17 -7.90
C GLN A 56 -21.71 21.51 -8.43
N LYS A 57 -22.37 22.31 -7.58
CA LYS A 57 -22.88 23.65 -7.96
C LYS A 57 -21.78 24.61 -8.36
N LEU A 58 -20.58 24.44 -7.81
CA LEU A 58 -19.42 25.25 -8.10
C LEU A 58 -18.61 24.73 -9.29
N ASP A 59 -19.05 23.66 -9.94
CA ASP A 59 -18.31 22.92 -11.00
C ASP A 59 -16.89 22.56 -10.56
N ILE A 60 -16.73 22.22 -9.28
CA ILE A 60 -15.49 21.71 -8.73
C ILE A 60 -15.56 20.19 -8.76
N PRO A 61 -14.86 19.53 -9.68
CA PRO A 61 -14.84 18.07 -9.75
C PRO A 61 -14.03 17.49 -8.60
N SER A 62 -14.17 16.16 -8.38
CA SER A 62 -13.35 15.44 -7.39
C SER A 62 -11.87 15.61 -7.68
N ASP A 63 -11.05 15.63 -6.66
CA ASP A 63 -9.61 15.76 -6.79
C ASP A 63 -8.98 14.50 -7.39
N LEU A 64 -9.52 13.33 -7.02
CA LEU A 64 -9.22 12.04 -7.61
C LEU A 64 -10.48 11.48 -8.30
N ASP A 65 -10.34 10.96 -9.52
CA ASP A 65 -11.43 10.34 -10.29
C ASP A 65 -11.04 8.92 -10.72
N TYR A 66 -11.80 7.94 -10.28
CA TYR A 66 -11.68 6.55 -10.71
C TYR A 66 -13.07 5.92 -10.85
N THR A 67 -13.21 5.03 -11.83
CA THR A 67 -14.51 4.62 -12.39
C THR A 67 -15.32 3.68 -11.51
N ASP A 68 -14.77 3.09 -10.47
CA ASP A 68 -15.46 2.17 -9.58
C ASP A 68 -16.06 2.90 -8.37
N LYS A 69 -17.32 3.31 -8.51
CA LYS A 69 -18.02 4.10 -7.48
C LYS A 69 -18.53 3.28 -6.29
N GLU A 70 -18.42 1.96 -6.31
CA GLU A 70 -19.07 1.12 -5.30
C GLU A 70 -18.22 0.80 -4.08
N THR A 71 -16.91 0.92 -4.16
CA THR A 71 -16.03 0.67 -3.02
C THR A 71 -14.91 1.69 -2.96
N PHE A 72 -14.88 2.48 -1.88
CA PHE A 72 -13.77 3.39 -1.56
C PHE A 72 -12.55 2.58 -1.10
N LEU A 73 -11.89 1.89 -2.02
CA LEU A 73 -10.73 1.03 -1.73
C LEU A 73 -9.41 1.79 -1.74
N ILE A 74 -9.41 3.04 -2.22
CA ILE A 74 -8.22 3.88 -2.30
C ILE A 74 -8.38 5.08 -1.38
N ASP A 75 -7.56 5.14 -0.34
CA ASP A 75 -7.34 6.36 0.43
C ASP A 75 -6.23 7.17 -0.23
N TYR A 76 -6.30 8.49 -0.13
CA TYR A 76 -5.23 9.34 -0.63
C TYR A 76 -5.03 10.61 0.18
N ILE A 77 -3.83 11.16 0.06
CA ILE A 77 -3.48 12.49 0.52
C ILE A 77 -2.91 13.24 -0.68
N HIS A 78 -3.41 14.45 -0.92
CA HIS A 78 -2.85 15.39 -1.88
C HIS A 78 -2.13 16.52 -1.13
N TYR A 79 -0.89 16.77 -1.52
CA TYR A 79 -0.04 17.81 -0.96
C TYR A 79 0.67 18.55 -2.08
N GLN A 80 0.71 19.89 -2.01
CA GLN A 80 1.42 20.72 -2.98
C GLN A 80 2.62 21.40 -2.32
N LYS A 81 3.77 21.34 -2.96
CA LYS A 81 4.99 22.06 -2.57
C LYS A 81 5.59 22.79 -3.76
N GLY A 82 5.52 24.12 -3.73
CA GLY A 82 5.89 24.92 -4.89
C GLY A 82 4.99 24.60 -6.08
N GLU A 83 5.58 24.22 -7.21
CA GLU A 83 4.85 23.86 -8.43
C GLU A 83 4.65 22.36 -8.59
N THR A 84 5.03 21.54 -7.60
CA THR A 84 4.90 20.10 -7.62
C THR A 84 3.74 19.66 -6.75
N ASP A 85 2.85 18.84 -7.31
CA ASP A 85 1.76 18.20 -6.60
C ASP A 85 2.15 16.75 -6.28
N PHE A 86 1.90 16.32 -5.05
CA PHE A 86 2.19 14.99 -4.55
C PHE A 86 0.90 14.29 -4.15
N TYR A 87 0.69 13.09 -4.66
CA TYR A 87 -0.38 12.21 -4.25
C TYR A 87 0.20 10.95 -3.61
N PHE A 88 -0.15 10.71 -2.36
CA PHE A 88 0.12 9.44 -1.70
C PHE A 88 -1.17 8.62 -1.70
N LEU A 89 -1.17 7.51 -2.42
CA LEU A 89 -2.30 6.60 -2.55
C LEU A 89 -2.07 5.36 -1.69
N ARG A 90 -3.14 4.82 -1.12
CA ARG A 90 -3.12 3.56 -0.39
C ARG A 90 -4.29 2.67 -0.80
N ASN A 91 -4.00 1.44 -1.15
CA ASN A 91 -5.00 0.39 -1.28
C ASN A 91 -5.41 -0.09 0.12
N THR A 92 -6.69 -0.03 0.45
CA THR A 92 -7.23 -0.45 1.75
C THR A 92 -7.77 -1.89 1.74
N SER A 93 -7.68 -2.59 0.60
CA SER A 93 -8.21 -3.94 0.41
C SER A 93 -7.12 -5.01 0.41
N PRO A 94 -7.48 -6.29 0.66
CA PRO A 94 -6.57 -7.42 0.53
C PRO A 94 -6.30 -7.83 -0.92
N GLU A 95 -6.94 -7.17 -1.89
CA GLU A 95 -6.84 -7.49 -3.31
C GLU A 95 -6.00 -6.47 -4.08
N TRP A 96 -5.44 -6.88 -5.21
CA TRP A 96 -4.84 -5.96 -6.16
C TRP A 96 -5.89 -5.01 -6.74
N ILE A 97 -5.57 -3.73 -6.77
CA ILE A 97 -6.36 -2.73 -7.50
C ILE A 97 -5.57 -2.34 -8.75
N SER A 98 -6.13 -2.60 -9.93
CA SER A 98 -5.61 -2.07 -11.20
C SER A 98 -6.68 -1.20 -11.84
N ARG A 99 -6.43 0.11 -11.94
CA ARG A 99 -7.42 1.11 -12.39
C ARG A 99 -6.75 2.23 -13.17
N ASP A 100 -7.53 2.81 -14.07
CA ASP A 100 -7.22 4.09 -14.68
C ASP A 100 -7.70 5.21 -13.73
N ILE A 101 -6.75 5.95 -13.16
CA ILE A 101 -7.00 6.96 -12.13
C ILE A 101 -6.75 8.35 -12.71
N GLY A 102 -7.74 9.23 -12.55
CA GLY A 102 -7.66 10.63 -12.94
C GLY A 102 -7.28 11.53 -11.76
N PHE A 103 -6.25 12.32 -11.92
CA PHE A 103 -5.78 13.35 -10.97
C PHE A 103 -6.18 14.72 -11.51
N ARG A 104 -6.84 15.53 -10.69
CA ARG A 104 -7.32 16.87 -11.12
C ARG A 104 -6.18 17.85 -11.28
N LEU A 105 -5.36 17.61 -12.27
CA LEU A 105 -4.19 18.39 -12.63
C LEU A 105 -4.15 18.63 -14.14
N GLN A 106 -3.38 19.61 -14.56
CA GLN A 106 -3.14 19.92 -15.96
C GLN A 106 -1.70 20.36 -16.18
N ASN A 107 -1.18 20.09 -17.39
CA ASN A 107 0.15 20.53 -17.81
C ASN A 107 1.25 20.06 -16.84
N SER A 108 1.16 18.81 -16.41
CA SER A 108 2.14 18.20 -15.51
C SER A 108 2.47 16.79 -15.96
N VAL A 109 3.66 16.33 -15.59
CA VAL A 109 4.19 14.99 -15.91
C VAL A 109 4.28 14.21 -14.62
N PRO A 110 3.72 12.99 -14.55
CA PRO A 110 3.79 12.14 -13.37
C PRO A 110 5.11 11.38 -13.27
N GLU A 111 5.58 11.21 -12.03
CA GLU A 111 6.70 10.37 -11.63
C GLU A 111 6.26 9.51 -10.44
N ILE A 112 6.68 8.25 -10.41
CA ILE A 112 6.56 7.40 -9.22
C ILE A 112 7.79 7.59 -8.36
N TRP A 113 7.59 7.90 -7.09
CA TRP A 113 8.67 8.02 -6.12
C TRP A 113 8.58 6.87 -5.13
N ASN A 114 9.62 6.05 -5.06
CA ASN A 114 9.71 4.97 -4.08
C ASN A 114 10.39 5.48 -2.80
N PRO A 115 9.64 5.68 -1.69
CA PRO A 115 10.22 6.24 -0.47
C PRO A 115 11.15 5.25 0.27
N VAL A 116 11.16 3.97 -0.11
CA VAL A 116 12.01 2.94 0.51
C VAL A 116 13.37 2.88 -0.18
N SER A 117 13.39 2.81 -1.52
CA SER A 117 14.63 2.74 -2.31
C SER A 117 15.20 4.12 -2.66
N GLY A 118 14.36 5.16 -2.66
CA GLY A 118 14.70 6.48 -3.17
C GLY A 118 14.67 6.57 -4.71
N GLU A 119 14.24 5.53 -5.39
CA GLU A 119 14.10 5.51 -6.84
C GLU A 119 12.99 6.46 -7.29
N ILE A 120 13.25 7.15 -8.40
CA ILE A 120 12.28 7.99 -9.10
C ILE A 120 12.13 7.42 -10.51
N ALA A 121 10.91 6.97 -10.82
CA ALA A 121 10.56 6.36 -12.10
C ALA A 121 9.65 7.30 -12.91
N PRO A 122 9.95 7.58 -14.18
CA PRO A 122 9.03 8.33 -15.03
C PRO A 122 7.80 7.49 -15.34
N VAL A 123 6.61 8.10 -15.26
CA VAL A 123 5.39 7.47 -15.77
C VAL A 123 5.29 7.77 -17.27
N THR A 124 5.40 6.71 -18.07
CA THR A 124 5.41 6.81 -19.53
C THR A 124 4.05 6.49 -20.16
N VAL A 125 3.04 6.14 -19.36
CA VAL A 125 1.66 5.91 -19.80
C VAL A 125 0.73 6.85 -19.06
N PHE A 126 0.28 7.91 -19.71
CA PHE A 126 -0.73 8.83 -19.18
C PHE A 126 -1.33 9.70 -20.26
N GLU A 127 -2.51 10.24 -20.00
CA GLU A 127 -3.25 11.11 -20.93
C GLU A 127 -3.80 12.34 -20.18
N GLN A 128 -3.70 13.52 -20.81
CA GLN A 128 -4.45 14.70 -20.38
C GLN A 128 -5.87 14.63 -20.94
N LYS A 129 -6.87 14.38 -20.08
CA LYS A 129 -8.27 14.26 -20.48
C LYS A 129 -9.15 15.25 -19.71
N GLY A 130 -9.52 16.34 -20.36
CA GLY A 130 -10.29 17.42 -19.73
C GLY A 130 -9.54 18.04 -18.55
N LYS A 131 -10.15 18.00 -17.37
CA LYS A 131 -9.57 18.57 -16.12
C LYS A 131 -8.60 17.59 -15.40
N TYR A 132 -8.34 16.40 -15.98
CA TYR A 132 -7.58 15.35 -15.33
C TYR A 132 -6.36 14.91 -16.13
N ILE A 133 -5.31 14.56 -15.45
CA ILE A 133 -4.26 13.67 -15.94
C ILE A 133 -4.66 12.26 -15.51
N ARG A 134 -4.84 11.37 -16.48
CA ARG A 134 -5.22 9.97 -16.23
C ARG A 134 -4.04 9.06 -16.48
N LEU A 135 -3.84 8.12 -15.59
CA LEU A 135 -2.81 7.09 -15.74
C LEU A 135 -3.27 5.75 -15.16
N PRO A 136 -2.86 4.63 -15.76
CA PRO A 136 -3.11 3.31 -15.21
C PRO A 136 -2.19 3.08 -14.00
N LEU A 137 -2.78 2.66 -12.88
CA LEU A 137 -2.05 2.33 -11.66
C LEU A 137 -2.45 0.94 -11.17
N ALA A 138 -1.46 0.18 -10.74
CA ALA A 138 -1.63 -1.08 -10.05
C ALA A 138 -1.12 -0.96 -8.61
N LEU A 139 -2.01 -1.13 -7.64
CA LEU A 139 -1.69 -1.06 -6.21
C LEU A 139 -1.81 -2.47 -5.62
N PRO A 140 -0.74 -3.02 -5.04
CA PRO A 140 -0.80 -4.33 -4.38
C PRO A 140 -1.73 -4.31 -3.15
N PRO A 141 -2.11 -5.48 -2.62
CA PRO A 141 -2.88 -5.58 -1.38
C PRO A 141 -2.26 -4.76 -0.26
N TYR A 142 -3.04 -3.84 0.32
CA TYR A 142 -2.60 -2.91 1.38
C TYR A 142 -1.38 -2.05 1.01
N GLY A 143 -0.96 -2.07 -0.25
CA GLY A 143 0.18 -1.31 -0.73
C GLY A 143 -0.12 0.18 -0.91
N SER A 144 0.93 0.95 -1.07
CA SER A 144 0.86 2.40 -1.27
C SER A 144 1.79 2.85 -2.38
N GLN A 145 1.50 4.03 -2.95
CA GLN A 145 2.32 4.62 -3.98
C GLN A 145 2.36 6.15 -3.82
N LEU A 146 3.55 6.71 -3.95
CA LEU A 146 3.76 8.16 -3.98
C LEU A 146 3.98 8.59 -5.42
N ILE A 147 3.15 9.52 -5.89
CA ILE A 147 3.20 10.07 -7.24
C ILE A 147 3.48 11.56 -7.13
N ALA A 148 4.49 12.02 -7.83
CA ALA A 148 4.80 13.44 -7.98
C ALA A 148 4.41 13.91 -9.37
N PHE A 149 3.76 15.06 -9.47
CA PHE A 149 3.41 15.71 -10.73
C PHE A 149 4.18 17.01 -10.86
N ARG A 150 5.11 17.07 -11.81
CA ARG A 150 5.90 18.27 -12.09
C ARG A 150 5.36 19.00 -13.29
N LYS A 151 5.37 20.32 -13.28
CA LYS A 151 4.99 21.12 -14.43
C LYS A 151 5.89 20.81 -15.63
N GLY A 152 5.27 20.56 -16.76
CA GLY A 152 5.96 20.19 -17.99
C GLY A 152 5.08 19.41 -18.95
N SER A 153 5.71 18.97 -20.04
CA SER A 153 5.12 18.07 -21.05
C SER A 153 6.09 16.93 -21.34
N ALA A 154 5.59 15.71 -21.48
CA ALA A 154 6.40 14.59 -21.94
C ALA A 154 6.49 14.60 -23.47
N SER A 155 7.66 14.31 -23.99
CA SER A 155 7.89 14.23 -25.44
C SER A 155 7.49 12.88 -26.04
N GLU A 156 7.54 11.81 -25.23
CA GLU A 156 7.25 10.44 -25.66
C GLU A 156 6.46 9.69 -24.58
N GLN A 157 5.15 9.68 -24.72
CA GLN A 157 4.28 8.96 -23.78
C GLN A 157 3.26 8.12 -24.54
N TYR A 158 2.86 7.02 -23.94
CA TYR A 158 1.68 6.28 -24.33
C TYR A 158 0.46 6.92 -23.67
N THR A 159 -0.67 6.92 -24.37
CA THR A 159 -1.93 7.47 -23.85
C THR A 159 -2.73 6.45 -23.06
N SER A 160 -2.52 5.16 -23.32
CA SER A 160 -3.13 4.08 -22.55
C SER A 160 -2.32 2.78 -22.61
N ALA A 161 -2.55 1.91 -21.63
CA ALA A 161 -2.14 0.52 -21.62
C ALA A 161 -3.39 -0.34 -21.39
N GLN A 162 -3.62 -1.32 -22.25
CA GLN A 162 -4.82 -2.17 -22.23
C GLN A 162 -4.44 -3.63 -22.36
N LYS A 163 -5.19 -4.50 -21.70
CA LYS A 163 -5.15 -5.95 -21.88
C LYS A 163 -6.51 -6.45 -22.40
N SER A 164 -6.64 -7.73 -22.68
CA SER A 164 -7.91 -8.34 -23.04
C SER A 164 -8.93 -8.25 -21.90
N GLY A 165 -9.61 -7.11 -21.75
CA GLY A 165 -10.56 -6.85 -20.67
C GLY A 165 -10.77 -5.36 -20.40
N GLN A 166 -11.53 -5.04 -19.33
CA GLN A 166 -11.90 -3.66 -19.02
C GLN A 166 -10.92 -2.92 -18.10
N HIS A 167 -10.00 -3.63 -17.46
CA HIS A 167 -9.04 -3.05 -16.51
C HIS A 167 -7.66 -2.90 -17.16
N PRO A 168 -6.89 -1.86 -16.79
CA PRO A 168 -5.50 -1.77 -17.20
C PRO A 168 -4.71 -2.95 -16.65
N PRO A 169 -3.58 -3.33 -17.30
CA PRO A 169 -2.73 -4.40 -16.82
C PRO A 169 -2.13 -4.07 -15.46
N LYS A 170 -1.79 -5.10 -14.67
CA LYS A 170 -0.93 -4.89 -13.52
C LYS A 170 0.46 -4.57 -14.02
N MET A 171 0.93 -3.37 -13.73
CA MET A 171 2.23 -2.90 -14.18
C MET A 171 2.88 -1.98 -13.15
N GLU A 172 4.19 -1.88 -13.22
CA GLU A 172 5.00 -0.96 -12.44
C GLU A 172 5.86 -0.11 -13.36
N PHE A 173 5.99 1.16 -12.99
CA PHE A 173 6.96 2.06 -13.61
C PHE A 173 8.26 2.02 -12.83
N THR A 174 9.36 1.84 -13.53
CA THR A 174 10.71 1.84 -12.97
C THR A 174 11.59 2.82 -13.75
N SER A 175 12.78 3.11 -13.23
CA SER A 175 13.76 3.95 -13.93
C SER A 175 14.22 3.36 -15.28
N GLU A 176 14.02 2.04 -15.46
CA GLU A 176 14.43 1.31 -16.66
C GLU A 176 13.29 1.11 -17.68
N GLY A 177 12.03 1.38 -17.28
CA GLY A 177 10.86 1.23 -18.16
C GLY A 177 9.61 0.70 -17.45
N ILE A 178 8.74 0.03 -18.20
CA ILE A 178 7.50 -0.55 -17.71
C ILE A 178 7.68 -2.04 -17.49
N HIS A 179 7.34 -2.52 -16.31
CA HIS A 179 7.27 -3.94 -15.98
C HIS A 179 5.81 -4.39 -15.93
N PHE A 180 5.45 -5.36 -16.76
CA PHE A 180 4.13 -5.99 -16.72
C PHE A 180 4.17 -7.21 -15.81
N LEU A 181 3.25 -7.25 -14.84
CA LEU A 181 3.23 -8.24 -13.75
C LEU A 181 2.27 -9.40 -14.00
N GLU A 182 1.68 -9.49 -15.18
CA GLU A 182 0.73 -10.53 -15.61
C GLU A 182 1.20 -11.18 -16.90
N ASP A 183 0.90 -12.48 -17.07
CA ASP A 183 1.21 -13.24 -18.28
C ASP A 183 0.12 -13.02 -19.34
N GLU A 184 0.02 -11.78 -19.81
CA GLU A 184 -0.94 -11.36 -20.84
C GLU A 184 -0.30 -10.33 -21.76
N ASP A 185 -0.69 -10.36 -23.04
CA ASP A 185 -0.28 -9.35 -23.99
C ASP A 185 -0.91 -7.99 -23.64
N VAL A 186 -0.10 -6.94 -23.73
CA VAL A 186 -0.52 -5.57 -23.44
C VAL A 186 -0.43 -4.73 -24.70
N ILE A 187 -1.48 -4.00 -25.00
CA ILE A 187 -1.53 -3.02 -26.09
C ILE A 187 -1.23 -1.64 -25.50
N LEU A 188 -0.14 -1.06 -25.92
CA LEU A 188 0.24 0.33 -25.61
C LEU A 188 -0.20 1.23 -26.78
N GLN A 189 -1.01 2.25 -26.45
CA GLN A 189 -1.50 3.22 -27.43
C GLN A 189 -0.65 4.49 -27.38
N LYS A 190 -0.14 4.91 -28.54
CA LYS A 190 0.57 6.20 -28.71
C LYS A 190 -0.08 6.95 -29.88
N GLN A 191 -0.88 7.97 -29.57
CA GLN A 191 -1.67 8.70 -30.59
C GLN A 191 -2.54 7.74 -31.44
N GLN A 192 -2.20 7.52 -32.70
CA GLN A 192 -2.90 6.60 -33.62
C GLN A 192 -2.16 5.28 -33.82
N GLU A 193 -1.03 5.09 -33.13
CA GLU A 193 -0.20 3.89 -33.25
C GLU A 193 -0.44 2.97 -32.05
N GLU A 194 -0.59 1.68 -32.34
CA GLU A 194 -0.69 0.62 -31.33
C GLU A 194 0.57 -0.24 -31.36
N THR A 195 1.10 -0.51 -30.17
CA THR A 195 2.21 -1.43 -30.00
C THR A 195 1.77 -2.57 -29.09
N THR A 196 1.73 -3.78 -29.61
CA THR A 196 1.50 -4.96 -28.78
C THR A 196 2.81 -5.40 -28.11
N VAL A 197 2.78 -5.48 -26.80
CA VAL A 197 3.87 -6.05 -26.01
C VAL A 197 3.44 -7.44 -25.58
N SER A 198 3.99 -8.45 -26.24
CA SER A 198 3.81 -9.83 -25.79
C SER A 198 4.59 -10.03 -24.50
N ASN A 199 3.86 -10.23 -23.42
CA ASN A 199 4.43 -10.48 -22.12
C ASN A 199 4.25 -11.95 -21.75
N SER A 200 5.36 -12.63 -21.55
CA SER A 200 5.42 -14.02 -21.04
C SER A 200 6.11 -13.98 -19.70
N LEU A 201 5.31 -13.91 -18.64
CA LEU A 201 5.80 -13.99 -17.28
C LEU A 201 6.10 -15.46 -16.96
N LYS A 202 7.38 -15.81 -16.85
CA LYS A 202 7.78 -17.10 -16.32
C LYS A 202 7.96 -16.98 -14.82
N SER A 203 7.14 -17.69 -14.06
CA SER A 203 7.24 -17.75 -12.61
C SER A 203 7.56 -19.19 -12.17
N HIS A 204 8.57 -19.33 -11.34
CA HIS A 204 8.98 -20.59 -10.74
C HIS A 204 8.81 -20.50 -9.23
N GLU A 205 7.96 -21.36 -8.67
CA GLU A 205 7.74 -21.40 -7.23
C GLU A 205 8.81 -22.26 -6.54
N ILE A 206 9.39 -21.72 -5.46
CA ILE A 206 10.39 -22.41 -4.63
C ILE A 206 9.64 -23.26 -3.61
N THR A 207 9.42 -24.52 -3.93
CA THR A 207 8.63 -25.47 -3.12
C THR A 207 9.50 -26.45 -2.33
N GLY A 208 8.83 -27.30 -1.52
CA GLY A 208 9.45 -28.35 -0.70
C GLY A 208 9.96 -27.85 0.64
N GLU A 209 10.71 -28.67 1.34
CA GLU A 209 11.11 -28.46 2.73
C GLU A 209 11.98 -27.21 2.93
N TRP A 210 11.75 -26.51 4.05
CA TRP A 210 12.51 -25.36 4.52
C TRP A 210 13.13 -25.67 5.87
N GLU A 211 14.43 -25.43 6.04
CA GLU A 211 15.07 -25.45 7.34
C GLU A 211 14.82 -24.11 8.03
N VAL A 212 14.28 -24.18 9.26
CA VAL A 212 13.93 -22.97 10.01
C VAL A 212 14.60 -23.02 11.37
N SER A 213 15.37 -21.99 11.70
CA SER A 213 15.97 -21.84 13.01
C SER A 213 15.34 -20.67 13.79
N PHE A 214 15.24 -20.84 15.08
CA PHE A 214 14.65 -19.84 16.00
C PHE A 214 15.66 -19.41 17.04
N SER A 215 15.56 -18.18 17.50
CA SER A 215 16.40 -17.64 18.57
C SER A 215 16.21 -18.44 19.87
N ASP A 216 17.30 -18.85 20.50
CA ASP A 216 17.30 -19.58 21.76
C ASP A 216 16.62 -18.82 22.89
N GLY A 217 16.06 -19.55 23.85
CA GLY A 217 15.52 -19.00 25.09
C GLY A 217 14.11 -18.40 25.00
N TRP A 218 13.43 -18.56 23.86
CA TRP A 218 12.06 -18.06 23.63
C TRP A 218 11.00 -19.12 23.46
N GLY A 219 11.32 -20.37 23.83
CA GLY A 219 10.39 -21.50 23.88
C GLY A 219 10.32 -22.33 22.61
N ALA A 220 10.69 -21.81 21.45
CA ALA A 220 10.79 -22.59 20.22
C ALA A 220 12.05 -23.47 20.23
N PRO A 221 12.07 -24.64 19.53
CA PRO A 221 13.27 -25.41 19.30
C PRO A 221 14.26 -24.58 18.45
N SER A 222 15.59 -24.86 18.61
CA SER A 222 16.62 -24.12 17.85
C SER A 222 16.48 -24.33 16.34
N ASN A 223 15.99 -25.52 15.90
CA ASN A 223 15.78 -25.85 14.48
C ASN A 223 14.51 -26.68 14.31
N GLU A 224 13.84 -26.50 13.18
CA GLU A 224 12.66 -27.22 12.75
C GLU A 224 12.63 -27.30 11.23
N THR A 225 12.22 -28.43 10.66
CA THR A 225 12.01 -28.58 9.21
C THR A 225 10.53 -28.37 8.89
N PHE A 226 10.22 -27.39 8.07
CA PHE A 226 8.87 -27.14 7.59
C PHE A 226 8.68 -27.78 6.22
N PRO A 227 7.82 -28.81 6.05
CA PRO A 227 7.56 -29.44 4.75
C PRO A 227 7.00 -28.46 3.72
N GLU A 228 6.29 -27.44 4.20
CA GLU A 228 5.73 -26.32 3.43
C GLU A 228 5.70 -25.06 4.30
N LEU A 229 5.59 -23.91 3.66
CA LEU A 229 5.49 -22.64 4.38
C LEU A 229 4.10 -22.51 5.03
N ILE A 230 4.09 -22.41 6.35
CA ILE A 230 2.90 -22.23 7.17
C ILE A 230 3.10 -21.07 8.15
N SER A 231 2.02 -20.53 8.67
CA SER A 231 2.13 -19.61 9.81
C SER A 231 2.68 -20.35 11.04
N TRP A 232 3.59 -19.75 11.77
CA TRP A 232 4.07 -20.30 13.05
C TRP A 232 2.91 -20.59 14.01
N THR A 233 1.81 -19.83 13.90
CA THR A 233 0.62 -19.99 14.73
C THR A 233 -0.15 -21.29 14.46
N GLU A 234 0.11 -21.95 13.33
CA GLU A 234 -0.49 -23.23 12.93
C GLU A 234 0.37 -24.43 13.34
N SER A 235 1.59 -24.22 13.84
CA SER A 235 2.47 -25.28 14.31
C SER A 235 1.84 -26.08 15.44
N GLU A 236 2.02 -27.40 15.43
CA GLU A 236 1.67 -28.28 16.55
C GLU A 236 2.59 -28.06 17.76
N ASN A 237 3.81 -27.59 17.53
CA ASN A 237 4.77 -27.25 18.57
C ASN A 237 4.36 -25.91 19.23
N GLU A 238 3.97 -25.95 20.52
CA GLU A 238 3.55 -24.76 21.26
C GLU A 238 4.64 -23.70 21.36
N GLY A 239 5.91 -24.11 21.41
CA GLY A 239 7.04 -23.18 21.43
C GLY A 239 7.12 -22.33 20.15
N ILE A 240 6.83 -22.94 18.99
CA ILE A 240 6.75 -22.24 17.71
C ILE A 240 5.45 -21.45 17.61
N ARG A 241 4.32 -22.06 17.99
CA ARG A 241 2.99 -21.43 17.93
C ARG A 241 2.93 -20.09 18.64
N TYR A 242 3.58 -19.98 19.75
CA TYR A 242 3.64 -18.74 20.54
C TYR A 242 4.95 -17.96 20.37
N PHE A 243 5.80 -18.35 19.42
CA PHE A 243 7.08 -17.68 19.24
C PHE A 243 6.92 -16.21 18.83
N SER A 244 7.74 -15.38 19.43
CA SER A 244 7.96 -13.99 19.01
C SER A 244 9.45 -13.70 19.00
N GLY A 245 9.92 -13.22 17.86
CA GLY A 245 11.35 -13.01 17.62
C GLY A 245 11.65 -13.17 16.14
N THR A 246 12.90 -13.50 15.83
CA THR A 246 13.36 -13.74 14.47
C THR A 246 13.46 -15.26 14.20
N GLY A 247 12.81 -15.71 13.14
CA GLY A 247 13.01 -17.05 12.58
C GLY A 247 13.79 -16.94 11.27
N THR A 248 14.82 -17.76 11.12
CA THR A 248 15.69 -17.78 9.93
C THR A 248 15.32 -18.99 9.08
N TYR A 249 14.92 -18.73 7.85
CA TYR A 249 14.57 -19.74 6.85
C TYR A 249 15.73 -19.92 5.88
N GLU A 250 16.12 -21.17 5.67
CA GLU A 250 17.14 -21.53 4.70
C GLU A 250 16.56 -22.47 3.64
N LYS A 251 16.89 -22.21 2.37
CA LYS A 251 16.44 -23.00 1.23
C LYS A 251 17.45 -22.99 0.12
N SER A 252 17.83 -24.21 -0.35
CA SER A 252 18.50 -24.34 -1.64
C SER A 252 17.49 -24.68 -2.72
N PHE A 253 17.63 -24.07 -3.89
CA PHE A 253 16.79 -24.32 -5.06
C PHE A 253 17.60 -24.24 -6.35
N ASP A 254 17.15 -24.98 -7.37
CA ASP A 254 17.73 -24.89 -8.69
C ASP A 254 16.95 -23.91 -9.57
N PHE A 255 17.66 -23.09 -10.33
CA PHE A 255 17.06 -22.16 -11.26
C PHE A 255 17.70 -22.29 -12.65
N ASP A 256 16.86 -22.41 -13.68
CA ASP A 256 17.32 -22.48 -15.07
C ASP A 256 17.30 -21.07 -15.68
N LEU A 257 18.50 -20.50 -15.81
CA LEU A 257 18.71 -19.17 -16.31
C LEU A 257 18.85 -19.16 -17.84
N THR A 258 17.80 -19.53 -18.56
CA THR A 258 17.80 -19.47 -20.02
C THR A 258 17.13 -18.17 -20.50
N ASP A 259 17.77 -17.49 -21.49
CA ASP A 259 17.25 -16.31 -22.17
C ASP A 259 16.86 -15.15 -21.22
N THR A 260 17.90 -14.46 -20.71
CA THR A 260 17.76 -13.31 -19.78
C THR A 260 17.96 -11.95 -20.44
N GLU A 261 18.25 -11.92 -21.74
CA GLU A 261 18.49 -10.66 -22.45
C GLU A 261 17.22 -9.77 -22.41
N ASN A 262 17.38 -8.52 -22.00
CA ASN A 262 16.28 -7.55 -21.79
C ASN A 262 15.21 -8.02 -20.80
N LYS A 263 15.60 -8.75 -19.76
CA LYS A 263 14.69 -9.23 -18.70
C LYS A 263 15.22 -8.87 -17.32
N LYS A 264 14.29 -8.70 -16.40
CA LYS A 264 14.58 -8.61 -14.97
C LYS A 264 14.10 -9.88 -14.25
N ILE A 265 14.83 -10.24 -13.23
CA ILE A 265 14.53 -11.41 -12.42
C ILE A 265 14.24 -10.93 -11.00
N TYR A 266 13.05 -11.27 -10.52
CA TYR A 266 12.61 -10.89 -9.18
C TYR A 266 12.43 -12.10 -8.29
N LEU A 267 12.94 -12.03 -7.07
CA LEU A 267 12.55 -12.88 -5.96
C LEU A 267 11.37 -12.22 -5.27
N ASP A 268 10.22 -12.90 -5.24
CA ASP A 268 9.00 -12.50 -4.52
C ASP A 268 8.77 -13.46 -3.37
N LEU A 269 8.72 -12.95 -2.15
CA LEU A 269 8.52 -13.76 -0.94
C LEU A 269 7.04 -14.10 -0.69
N GLY A 270 6.12 -13.53 -1.49
CA GLY A 270 4.69 -13.65 -1.25
C GLY A 270 4.25 -12.93 0.02
N ASP A 271 3.70 -13.66 0.98
CA ASP A 271 3.25 -13.08 2.25
C ASP A 271 4.30 -13.27 3.36
N VAL A 272 4.66 -12.18 4.01
CA VAL A 272 5.62 -12.12 5.11
C VAL A 272 4.97 -11.44 6.31
N GLN A 273 5.13 -12.02 7.50
CA GLN A 273 4.51 -11.55 8.73
C GLN A 273 5.56 -11.36 9.85
N LYS A 274 6.27 -10.17 10.02
CA LYS A 274 5.92 -8.82 9.53
C LYS A 274 7.03 -8.21 8.66
N VAL A 275 8.28 -8.49 8.99
CA VAL A 275 9.47 -7.89 8.37
C VAL A 275 10.39 -9.02 7.94
N ALA A 276 10.92 -8.95 6.73
CA ALA A 276 11.94 -9.89 6.25
C ALA A 276 13.25 -9.16 5.94
N GLU A 277 14.36 -9.76 6.32
CA GLU A 277 15.68 -9.46 5.80
C GLU A 277 16.16 -10.64 4.95
N VAL A 278 16.75 -10.38 3.77
CA VAL A 278 16.90 -11.40 2.73
C VAL A 278 18.31 -11.40 2.16
N TRP A 279 18.83 -12.62 1.95
CA TRP A 279 20.10 -12.88 1.25
C TRP A 279 19.89 -13.95 0.19
N LEU A 280 20.55 -13.76 -0.94
CA LEU A 280 20.63 -14.75 -2.01
C LEU A 280 22.10 -14.99 -2.38
N ASN A 281 22.52 -16.25 -2.37
CA ASN A 281 23.91 -16.64 -2.64
C ASN A 281 24.95 -15.93 -1.75
N GLY A 282 24.56 -15.58 -0.53
CA GLY A 282 25.39 -14.86 0.43
C GLY A 282 25.39 -13.35 0.25
N GLU A 283 24.76 -12.81 -0.78
CA GLU A 283 24.60 -11.37 -1.00
C GLU A 283 23.32 -10.87 -0.33
N ARG A 284 23.44 -9.78 0.42
CA ARG A 284 22.33 -9.15 1.13
C ARG A 284 21.45 -8.35 0.17
N LEU A 285 20.20 -8.75 0.00
CA LEU A 285 19.23 -8.03 -0.84
C LEU A 285 18.61 -6.83 -0.13
N GLY A 286 18.45 -6.90 1.20
CA GLY A 286 17.90 -5.83 2.01
C GLY A 286 16.76 -6.24 2.90
N ILE A 287 16.01 -5.25 3.40
CA ILE A 287 14.87 -5.44 4.31
C ILE A 287 13.57 -5.06 3.60
N SER A 288 12.57 -5.93 3.71
CA SER A 288 11.20 -5.67 3.25
C SER A 288 10.23 -5.71 4.44
N TRP A 289 9.47 -4.63 4.62
CA TRP A 289 8.48 -4.44 5.69
C TRP A 289 7.09 -4.07 5.17
N ALA A 290 6.95 -3.95 3.85
CA ALA A 290 5.70 -3.64 3.17
C ALA A 290 5.58 -4.41 1.86
N LYS A 291 4.37 -4.78 1.47
CA LYS A 291 4.10 -5.45 0.18
C LYS A 291 4.32 -4.47 -1.00
N PRO A 292 4.77 -4.98 -2.16
CA PRO A 292 5.22 -6.36 -2.42
C PRO A 292 6.59 -6.66 -1.79
N HIS A 293 6.72 -7.85 -1.20
CA HIS A 293 7.99 -8.32 -0.63
C HIS A 293 8.87 -8.88 -1.74
N ARG A 294 9.41 -8.01 -2.58
CA ARG A 294 10.06 -8.37 -3.83
C ARG A 294 11.42 -7.68 -3.97
N PHE A 295 12.39 -8.41 -4.50
CA PHE A 295 13.78 -7.96 -4.69
C PHE A 295 14.21 -8.22 -6.13
N ASP A 296 14.92 -7.27 -6.76
CA ASP A 296 15.63 -7.49 -8.03
C ASP A 296 16.85 -8.37 -7.74
N VAL A 297 16.90 -9.53 -8.36
CA VAL A 297 17.97 -10.51 -8.21
C VAL A 297 18.66 -10.83 -9.55
N THR A 298 18.46 -9.98 -10.55
CA THR A 298 18.95 -10.18 -11.92
C THR A 298 20.42 -10.50 -11.98
N GLU A 299 21.24 -9.77 -11.23
CA GLU A 299 22.71 -9.91 -11.22
C GLU A 299 23.22 -10.93 -10.18
N ILE A 300 22.33 -11.50 -9.33
CA ILE A 300 22.71 -12.29 -8.16
C ILE A 300 22.33 -13.76 -8.31
N VAL A 301 21.17 -14.03 -8.94
CA VAL A 301 20.70 -15.40 -9.19
C VAL A 301 21.61 -16.07 -10.22
N GLN A 302 21.89 -17.35 -10.01
CA GLN A 302 22.84 -18.12 -10.82
C GLN A 302 22.13 -19.30 -11.52
N PRO A 303 22.65 -19.75 -12.67
CA PRO A 303 22.21 -21.00 -13.25
C PRO A 303 22.52 -22.17 -12.31
N GLY A 304 21.56 -23.09 -12.14
CA GLY A 304 21.69 -24.21 -11.24
C GLY A 304 21.39 -23.82 -9.79
N LYS A 305 22.21 -24.30 -8.86
CA LYS A 305 21.94 -24.20 -7.42
C LYS A 305 22.11 -22.79 -6.86
N ASN A 306 21.07 -22.30 -6.19
CA ASN A 306 21.03 -21.04 -5.45
C ASN A 306 20.70 -21.32 -3.98
N ASN A 307 21.21 -20.46 -3.08
CA ASN A 307 20.93 -20.55 -1.65
C ASN A 307 20.24 -19.27 -1.19
N LEU A 308 19.03 -19.41 -0.68
CA LEU A 308 18.20 -18.35 -0.15
C LEU A 308 18.18 -18.43 1.38
N LEU A 309 18.39 -17.27 2.03
CA LEU A 309 18.23 -17.10 3.46
C LEU A 309 17.26 -15.93 3.69
N VAL A 310 16.24 -16.16 4.51
CA VAL A 310 15.22 -15.17 4.86
C VAL A 310 15.05 -15.13 6.38
N GLU A 311 15.41 -14.03 7.00
CA GLU A 311 15.12 -13.77 8.41
C GLU A 311 13.78 -13.04 8.52
N VAL A 312 12.82 -13.63 9.24
CA VAL A 312 11.51 -13.03 9.46
C VAL A 312 11.33 -12.69 10.92
N ALA A 313 11.08 -11.42 11.20
CA ALA A 313 10.75 -10.93 12.53
C ALA A 313 9.25 -10.64 12.65
N ASN A 314 8.62 -11.18 13.70
CA ASN A 314 7.23 -10.90 14.03
C ASN A 314 7.11 -9.91 15.21
N VAL A 315 5.87 -9.78 15.75
CA VAL A 315 5.56 -8.91 16.89
C VAL A 315 5.42 -9.72 18.19
N TRP A 316 5.58 -9.07 19.35
CA TRP A 316 5.59 -9.67 20.69
C TRP A 316 4.26 -10.33 21.13
N SER A 317 3.17 -10.04 20.45
CA SER A 317 1.81 -10.38 20.85
C SER A 317 1.61 -11.89 21.08
N ASN A 318 2.18 -12.74 20.21
CA ASN A 318 2.03 -14.19 20.31
C ASN A 318 2.75 -14.75 21.54
N ARG A 319 3.95 -14.27 21.85
CA ARG A 319 4.66 -14.73 23.05
C ARG A 319 3.99 -14.28 24.33
N ILE A 320 3.50 -13.03 24.39
CA ILE A 320 2.77 -12.55 25.58
C ILE A 320 1.50 -13.40 25.79
N LYS A 321 0.79 -13.74 24.70
CA LYS A 321 -0.33 -14.68 24.78
C LYS A 321 0.14 -16.04 25.29
N GLY A 322 1.24 -16.58 24.75
CA GLY A 322 1.80 -17.85 25.18
C GLY A 322 2.08 -17.87 26.69
N ASP A 323 2.75 -16.87 27.22
CA ASP A 323 3.01 -16.74 28.65
C ASP A 323 1.71 -16.72 29.48
N ALA A 324 0.66 -16.05 28.97
CA ALA A 324 -0.63 -16.00 29.63
C ALA A 324 -1.41 -17.34 29.61
N VAL A 325 -1.18 -18.17 28.58
CA VAL A 325 -1.85 -19.46 28.40
C VAL A 325 -1.10 -20.57 29.14
N THR A 326 0.23 -20.63 28.98
CA THR A 326 1.06 -21.71 29.54
C THR A 326 1.44 -21.48 31.01
N GLY A 327 1.39 -20.24 31.46
CA GLY A 327 1.86 -19.84 32.79
C GLY A 327 3.38 -19.63 32.86
N GLU A 328 4.10 -19.73 31.74
CA GLU A 328 5.51 -19.38 31.62
C GLU A 328 5.70 -17.86 31.62
N ASN A 329 6.93 -17.39 31.68
CA ASN A 329 7.22 -15.97 31.76
C ASN A 329 8.47 -15.62 30.93
N PHE A 330 8.45 -15.93 29.63
CA PHE A 330 9.55 -15.59 28.73
C PHE A 330 9.69 -14.08 28.53
N THR A 331 8.55 -13.37 28.41
CA THR A 331 8.55 -11.93 28.17
C THR A 331 8.88 -11.11 29.41
N ASN A 332 8.83 -11.72 30.61
CA ASN A 332 9.02 -11.05 31.89
C ASN A 332 8.20 -9.74 32.01
N THR A 333 6.96 -9.76 31.50
CA THR A 333 6.05 -8.61 31.51
C THR A 333 4.90 -8.80 32.49
N ASN A 334 4.43 -7.71 33.08
CA ASN A 334 3.24 -7.68 33.91
C ASN A 334 2.00 -7.11 33.20
N ILE A 335 2.05 -6.93 31.88
CA ILE A 335 0.90 -6.50 31.08
C ILE A 335 -0.15 -7.62 31.07
N ARG A 336 -1.27 -7.40 31.74
CA ARG A 336 -2.33 -8.42 31.90
C ARG A 336 -3.40 -8.36 30.84
N ASN A 337 -3.64 -7.20 30.25
CA ASN A 337 -4.71 -6.96 29.29
C ASN A 337 -4.24 -6.14 28.11
N THR A 338 -4.84 -6.38 26.96
CA THR A 338 -4.70 -5.51 25.77
C THR A 338 -6.02 -4.87 25.40
N ILE A 339 -5.96 -3.81 24.58
CA ILE A 339 -7.13 -3.15 24.01
C ILE A 339 -7.20 -3.57 22.55
N ILE A 340 -8.31 -4.21 22.15
CA ILE A 340 -8.59 -4.57 20.76
C ILE A 340 -9.78 -3.72 20.30
N PRO A 341 -9.60 -2.85 19.28
CA PRO A 341 -10.71 -2.12 18.70
C PRO A 341 -11.67 -3.11 18.00
N SER A 342 -12.93 -3.13 18.40
CA SER A 342 -13.95 -4.07 17.85
C SER A 342 -14.39 -3.70 16.42
N LYS A 343 -14.21 -2.45 16.00
CA LYS A 343 -14.64 -1.92 14.68
C LYS A 343 -13.61 -1.00 14.02
N GLY A 344 -12.32 -1.25 14.22
CA GLY A 344 -11.25 -0.43 13.66
C GLY A 344 -10.82 0.73 14.56
N ILE A 345 -9.80 1.46 14.10
CA ILE A 345 -9.08 2.47 14.91
C ILE A 345 -9.96 3.64 15.38
N LEU A 346 -11.09 3.88 14.72
CA LEU A 346 -12.00 5.00 15.03
C LEU A 346 -13.27 4.59 15.81
N ALA A 347 -13.33 3.36 16.30
CA ALA A 347 -14.48 2.91 17.08
C ALA A 347 -14.33 3.31 18.55
N ASP A 348 -15.41 3.85 19.13
CA ASP A 348 -15.46 4.22 20.56
C ASP A 348 -15.48 2.99 21.50
N ASP A 349 -15.68 1.79 20.95
CA ASP A 349 -15.73 0.55 21.70
C ASP A 349 -14.32 -0.04 21.86
N GLN A 350 -13.66 0.30 22.95
CA GLN A 350 -12.37 -0.24 23.38
C GLN A 350 -12.59 -1.33 24.42
N THR A 351 -12.81 -2.55 23.99
CA THR A 351 -12.91 -3.70 24.89
C THR A 351 -11.51 -4.17 25.31
N ARG A 352 -11.29 -4.34 26.62
CA ARG A 352 -10.06 -4.89 27.16
C ARG A 352 -10.18 -6.39 27.32
N TYR A 353 -9.25 -7.13 26.74
CA TYR A 353 -9.18 -8.59 26.82
C TYR A 353 -7.97 -9.02 27.62
N PRO A 354 -8.09 -10.06 28.46
CA PRO A 354 -6.91 -10.78 28.99
C PRO A 354 -6.08 -11.34 27.82
N TRP A 355 -4.77 -11.34 27.94
CA TRP A 355 -3.91 -11.82 26.85
C TRP A 355 -4.23 -13.25 26.39
N LYS A 356 -4.64 -14.13 27.30
CA LYS A 356 -5.07 -15.50 26.98
C LYS A 356 -6.22 -15.56 25.95
N ASP A 357 -7.07 -14.53 25.88
CA ASP A 357 -8.24 -14.45 25.01
C ASP A 357 -7.94 -13.69 23.71
N VAL A 358 -6.76 -13.07 23.58
CA VAL A 358 -6.33 -12.38 22.36
C VAL A 358 -6.09 -13.41 21.25
N PRO A 359 -6.58 -13.20 20.03
CA PRO A 359 -6.25 -14.09 18.90
C PRO A 359 -4.74 -14.07 18.60
N LEU A 360 -4.20 -15.18 18.13
CA LEU A 360 -2.85 -15.23 17.60
C LEU A 360 -2.78 -14.39 16.31
N ILE A 361 -1.65 -13.76 16.09
CA ILE A 361 -1.35 -13.00 14.89
C ILE A 361 -0.47 -13.86 14.00
N GLU A 362 -0.88 -14.08 12.75
CA GLU A 362 -0.07 -14.80 11.76
C GLU A 362 1.37 -14.31 11.78
N SER A 363 2.29 -15.24 11.66
CA SER A 363 3.73 -15.01 11.85
C SER A 363 4.55 -15.94 10.97
N GLY A 364 5.69 -15.44 10.51
CA GLY A 364 6.63 -16.19 9.70
C GLY A 364 6.57 -15.85 8.21
N LEU A 365 7.24 -16.66 7.40
CA LEU A 365 7.19 -16.62 5.95
C LEU A 365 6.05 -17.54 5.48
N LEU A 366 5.02 -16.96 4.88
CA LEU A 366 3.85 -17.71 4.42
C LEU A 366 3.92 -18.02 2.92
N GLY A 367 4.70 -17.25 2.17
CA GLY A 367 4.87 -17.46 0.74
C GLY A 367 3.62 -17.10 -0.09
N PRO A 368 3.45 -17.70 -1.30
CA PRO A 368 4.43 -18.56 -1.97
C PRO A 368 5.68 -17.79 -2.40
N VAL A 369 6.85 -18.36 -2.15
CA VAL A 369 8.12 -17.78 -2.59
C VAL A 369 8.36 -18.14 -4.04
N LYS A 370 8.65 -17.13 -4.88
CA LYS A 370 8.76 -17.31 -6.34
C LYS A 370 9.94 -16.55 -6.93
N ILE A 371 10.53 -17.13 -7.97
CA ILE A 371 11.38 -16.40 -8.91
C ILE A 371 10.55 -16.09 -10.15
N SER A 372 10.48 -14.81 -10.52
CA SER A 372 9.73 -14.34 -11.68
C SER A 372 10.65 -13.64 -12.66
N VAL A 373 10.55 -14.02 -13.95
CA VAL A 373 11.29 -13.39 -15.05
C VAL A 373 10.35 -12.46 -15.79
N VAL A 374 10.64 -11.16 -15.77
CA VAL A 374 9.82 -10.08 -16.33
C VAL A 374 10.55 -9.47 -17.51
N LYS A 375 9.84 -9.26 -18.62
CA LYS A 375 10.38 -8.57 -19.80
C LYS A 375 10.34 -7.05 -19.58
N LEU A 376 11.41 -6.37 -19.91
CA LEU A 376 11.49 -4.91 -19.97
C LEU A 376 10.87 -4.35 -21.24
N LYS A 377 10.18 -3.21 -21.13
CA LYS A 377 9.67 -2.43 -22.26
C LYS A 377 10.02 -0.95 -22.09
#